data_cf32a7ddb52d32009070ad4359fd0bbd
#
_entry.id   cf32a7ddb52d32009070ad4359fd0bbd
#
_cell.length_a   1.000
_cell.length_b   1.000
_cell.length_c   1.000
_cell.angle_alpha   90.00
_cell.angle_beta   90.00
_cell.angle_gamma   90.00
#
_symmetry.space_group_name_H-M   'P 1'
#
loop_
_entity.id
_entity.type
_entity.pdbx_description
1 polymer ?
#
loop_
_entity_poly.entity_id
_entity_poly.type
_entity_poly.pdbx_seq_one_letter_code
_entity_poly.pdbx_strand_id
1 'polypeptide(L)'
;MGLNVVMGEEGTGRWAVVTADQRASRSGPDRVPAALAALEPLADGFRLGFERTAGDEIQGLSADPGAIIDAVLVLLRLGDWHIGVGVGAVETPLPDFTRAARGPAYLAARRAVGRAGPDSPRLVAAG
;
A
#
# COMPACT_ATOMS: atom_id res chain seq x y z
N MET A 1 -3.44 1.74 18.36
CA MET A 1 -2.49 1.67 17.26
C MET A 1 -2.54 2.96 16.46
N GLY A 2 -1.46 3.68 16.41
CA GLY A 2 -1.40 4.91 15.67
C GLY A 2 -0.92 4.68 14.26
N LEU A 3 -1.64 5.24 13.29
CA LEU A 3 -1.12 5.35 11.93
C LEU A 3 -0.23 6.58 11.92
N ASN A 4 1.07 6.36 11.85
CA ASN A 4 1.99 7.47 11.78
C ASN A 4 2.33 7.71 10.31
N VAL A 5 1.53 8.56 9.68
CA VAL A 5 1.80 8.95 8.30
C VAL A 5 2.68 10.20 8.35
N VAL A 6 3.93 10.01 8.03
CA VAL A 6 4.84 11.14 7.90
C VAL A 6 4.71 11.66 6.48
N MET A 7 4.13 12.86 6.37
CA MET A 7 4.05 13.52 5.08
C MET A 7 5.47 13.92 4.72
N GLY A 8 5.92 13.45 3.58
CA GLY A 8 7.27 13.72 3.14
C GLY A 8 7.50 15.17 2.80
N GLU A 9 8.63 15.40 2.16
CA GLU A 9 9.07 16.72 1.82
C GLU A 9 8.05 17.55 1.10
N GLU A 10 8.19 18.83 1.26
CA GLU A 10 7.52 19.80 0.45
C GLU A 10 7.72 19.49 -1.00
N GLY A 11 6.77 19.80 -1.78
CA GLY A 11 6.97 19.67 -3.18
C GLY A 11 5.76 19.14 -3.88
N THR A 12 5.78 19.31 -5.15
CA THR A 12 4.71 18.83 -6.00
C THR A 12 4.78 17.33 -6.04
N GLY A 13 3.65 16.72 -6.28
CA GLY A 13 3.62 15.30 -6.53
C GLY A 13 3.89 14.44 -5.34
N ARG A 14 3.45 14.87 -4.18
CA ARG A 14 3.49 13.99 -3.02
C ARG A 14 2.44 12.91 -3.18
N TRP A 15 2.90 11.70 -3.01
CA TRP A 15 2.08 10.51 -3.21
C TRP A 15 2.17 9.62 -2.00
N ALA A 16 1.15 8.78 -1.84
CA ALA A 16 1.21 7.70 -0.88
C ALA A 16 1.01 6.38 -1.59
N VAL A 17 1.82 5.40 -1.23
CA VAL A 17 1.74 4.03 -1.73
C VAL A 17 1.32 3.15 -0.58
N VAL A 18 0.30 2.34 -0.79
CA VAL A 18 -0.03 1.27 0.14
C VAL A 18 0.51 -0.03 -0.44
N THR A 19 1.35 -0.71 0.33
CA THR A 19 1.88 -2.02 -0.02
C THR A 19 1.39 -3.00 1.04
N ALA A 20 0.84 -4.12 0.62
CA ALA A 20 0.37 -5.14 1.55
C ALA A 20 0.81 -6.52 1.09
N ASP A 21 1.32 -7.31 2.03
CA ASP A 21 1.73 -8.69 1.80
C ASP A 21 0.81 -9.61 2.58
N GLN A 22 0.43 -10.71 1.96
CA GLN A 22 -0.41 -11.71 2.62
C GLN A 22 0.39 -12.48 3.67
N ARG A 23 -0.14 -12.53 4.89
CA ARG A 23 0.47 -13.31 5.96
C ARG A 23 0.26 -14.79 5.71
N ALA A 24 1.28 -15.58 6.04
CA ALA A 24 1.20 -17.05 5.96
C ALA A 24 0.72 -17.55 4.60
N SER A 25 1.13 -16.87 3.53
CA SER A 25 0.68 -17.20 2.18
C SER A 25 1.04 -18.61 1.75
N ARG A 26 2.13 -19.16 2.31
CA ARG A 26 2.59 -20.49 1.93
C ARG A 26 1.76 -21.62 2.53
N SER A 27 1.01 -21.32 3.59
CA SER A 27 0.27 -22.34 4.31
C SER A 27 -1.25 -22.19 4.16
N GLY A 28 -1.71 -21.27 3.33
CA GLY A 28 -3.12 -21.02 3.17
C GLY A 28 -3.49 -20.65 1.74
N PRO A 29 -4.79 -20.38 1.52
CA PRO A 29 -5.26 -20.00 0.19
C PRO A 29 -4.73 -18.62 -0.22
N ASP A 30 -4.70 -18.38 -1.52
CA ASP A 30 -4.36 -17.09 -2.07
C ASP A 30 -5.50 -16.10 -1.79
N ARG A 31 -5.24 -15.09 -0.97
CA ARG A 31 -6.25 -14.10 -0.57
C ARG A 31 -6.21 -12.84 -1.40
N VAL A 32 -5.30 -12.75 -2.36
CA VAL A 32 -5.17 -11.55 -3.18
C VAL A 32 -6.44 -11.25 -3.97
N PRO A 33 -7.09 -12.22 -4.63
CA PRO A 33 -8.32 -11.89 -5.35
C PRO A 33 -9.41 -11.30 -4.47
N ALA A 34 -9.58 -11.81 -3.25
CA ALA A 34 -10.59 -11.29 -2.33
C ALA A 34 -10.24 -9.87 -1.88
N ALA A 35 -8.97 -9.60 -1.62
CA ALA A 35 -8.53 -8.27 -1.23
C ALA A 35 -8.75 -7.26 -2.36
N LEU A 36 -8.40 -7.63 -3.57
CA LEU A 36 -8.61 -6.75 -4.72
C LEU A 36 -10.10 -6.45 -4.93
N ALA A 37 -10.95 -7.45 -4.75
CA ALA A 37 -12.39 -7.24 -4.84
C ALA A 37 -12.88 -6.28 -3.75
N ALA A 38 -12.39 -6.42 -2.53
CA ALA A 38 -12.77 -5.55 -1.42
C ALA A 38 -12.31 -4.11 -1.62
N LEU A 39 -11.20 -3.91 -2.32
CA LEU A 39 -10.65 -2.59 -2.58
C LEU A 39 -11.25 -1.91 -3.82
N GLU A 40 -11.91 -2.65 -4.68
CA GLU A 40 -12.47 -2.13 -5.91
C GLU A 40 -13.38 -0.90 -5.71
N PRO A 41 -14.26 -0.87 -4.70
CA PRO A 41 -15.10 0.31 -4.47
C PRO A 41 -14.31 1.60 -4.21
N LEU A 42 -13.03 1.49 -3.87
CA LEU A 42 -12.18 2.64 -3.58
C LEU A 42 -11.37 3.11 -4.79
N ALA A 43 -11.56 2.46 -5.94
CA ALA A 43 -10.73 2.69 -7.12
C ALA A 43 -10.68 4.15 -7.56
N ASP A 44 -11.79 4.88 -7.44
CA ASP A 44 -11.85 6.27 -7.89
C ASP A 44 -10.92 7.19 -7.10
N GLY A 45 -10.54 6.80 -5.90
CA GLY A 45 -9.60 7.57 -5.08
C GLY A 45 -8.14 7.25 -5.37
N PHE A 46 -7.87 6.32 -6.26
CA PHE A 46 -6.50 5.90 -6.57
C PHE A 46 -6.09 6.29 -7.97
N ARG A 47 -4.91 6.87 -8.08
CA ARG A 47 -4.34 7.22 -9.38
C ARG A 47 -3.90 5.97 -10.13
N LEU A 48 -3.32 5.02 -9.40
CA LEU A 48 -3.03 3.69 -9.90
C LEU A 48 -3.66 2.71 -8.93
N GLY A 49 -4.66 1.97 -9.41
CA GLY A 49 -5.45 1.06 -8.58
C GLY A 49 -4.64 -0.10 -8.06
N PHE A 50 -5.17 -0.75 -7.03
CA PHE A 50 -4.50 -1.91 -6.47
C PHE A 50 -4.40 -3.04 -7.48
N GLU A 51 -3.22 -3.67 -7.49
CA GLU A 51 -2.98 -4.87 -8.28
C GLU A 51 -1.92 -5.73 -7.59
N ARG A 52 -1.87 -6.98 -7.97
CA ARG A 52 -0.79 -7.87 -7.54
C ARG A 52 0.49 -7.40 -8.23
N THR A 53 1.55 -7.17 -7.45
CA THR A 53 2.81 -6.67 -7.98
C THR A 53 3.89 -7.74 -8.01
N ALA A 54 3.92 -8.59 -6.99
CA ALA A 54 4.89 -9.69 -6.94
C ALA A 54 4.38 -10.72 -5.94
N GLY A 55 4.30 -11.98 -6.35
CA GLY A 55 3.87 -13.03 -5.45
C GLY A 55 2.51 -12.74 -4.83
N ASP A 56 2.47 -12.54 -3.52
CA ASP A 56 1.25 -12.23 -2.78
C ASP A 56 1.22 -10.78 -2.28
N GLU A 57 1.96 -9.93 -2.95
CA GLU A 57 1.98 -8.50 -2.65
C GLU A 57 0.99 -7.74 -3.54
N ILE A 58 0.30 -6.76 -2.95
CA ILE A 58 -0.52 -5.82 -3.71
C ILE A 58 -0.08 -4.40 -3.39
N GLN A 59 -0.25 -3.49 -4.35
CA GLN A 59 0.09 -2.08 -4.19
C GLN A 59 -0.94 -1.20 -4.86
N GLY A 60 -1.13 -0.01 -4.29
CA GLY A 60 -1.93 1.05 -4.91
C GLY A 60 -1.31 2.41 -4.62
N LEU A 61 -1.57 3.37 -5.50
CA LEU A 61 -1.00 4.72 -5.43
C LEU A 61 -2.11 5.76 -5.41
N SER A 62 -2.04 6.68 -4.46
CA SER A 62 -3.00 7.77 -4.37
C SER A 62 -2.34 9.02 -3.81
N ALA A 63 -2.87 10.18 -4.20
CA ALA A 63 -2.50 11.46 -3.60
C ALA A 63 -3.56 11.90 -2.59
N ASP A 64 -4.61 11.12 -2.41
CA ASP A 64 -5.73 11.45 -1.53
C ASP A 64 -5.57 10.72 -0.19
N PRO A 65 -5.30 11.45 0.91
CA PRO A 65 -5.14 10.80 2.21
C PRO A 65 -6.35 10.01 2.65
N GLY A 66 -7.56 10.48 2.33
CA GLY A 66 -8.78 9.77 2.68
C GLY A 66 -8.86 8.40 2.01
N ALA A 67 -8.50 8.34 0.74
CA ALA A 67 -8.49 7.08 0.01
C ALA A 67 -7.48 6.10 0.60
N ILE A 68 -6.33 6.60 1.00
CA ILE A 68 -5.29 5.78 1.63
C ILE A 68 -5.81 5.19 2.95
N ILE A 69 -6.43 6.03 3.78
CA ILE A 69 -6.98 5.58 5.07
C ILE A 69 -8.07 4.53 4.84
N ASP A 70 -8.96 4.76 3.88
CA ASP A 70 -10.02 3.81 3.59
C ASP A 70 -9.47 2.46 3.16
N ALA A 71 -8.44 2.47 2.31
CA ALA A 71 -7.81 1.21 1.86
C ALA A 71 -7.15 0.47 3.03
N VAL A 72 -6.44 1.20 3.88
CA VAL A 72 -5.82 0.60 5.07
C VAL A 72 -6.88 -0.05 5.96
N LEU A 73 -7.99 0.64 6.18
CA LEU A 73 -9.06 0.09 7.02
C LEU A 73 -9.66 -1.17 6.41
N VAL A 74 -9.87 -1.20 5.11
CA VAL A 74 -10.35 -2.40 4.42
C VAL A 74 -9.40 -3.57 4.67
N LEU A 75 -8.11 -3.34 4.46
CA LEU A 75 -7.10 -4.39 4.63
C LEU A 75 -7.00 -4.86 6.08
N LEU A 76 -7.10 -3.94 7.04
CA LEU A 76 -7.09 -4.30 8.46
C LEU A 76 -8.31 -5.16 8.82
N ARG A 77 -9.47 -4.85 8.27
CA ARG A 77 -10.69 -5.62 8.54
C ARG A 77 -10.63 -7.01 7.95
N LEU A 78 -9.97 -7.16 6.81
CA LEU A 78 -9.79 -8.49 6.22
C LEU A 78 -8.89 -9.37 7.06
N GLY A 79 -7.96 -8.78 7.79
CA GLY A 79 -7.09 -9.53 8.68
C GLY A 79 -5.89 -10.12 7.98
N ASP A 80 -5.30 -10.79 7.67
CA ASP A 80 -4.27 -11.55 7.00
C ASP A 80 -3.25 -10.75 6.19
N TRP A 81 -3.10 -9.45 6.48
CA TRP A 81 -2.21 -8.60 5.70
C TRP A 81 -1.20 -7.88 6.56
N HIS A 82 0.05 -7.84 6.11
CA HIS A 82 1.05 -6.92 6.60
C HIS A 82 0.99 -5.68 5.70
N ILE A 83 0.85 -4.50 6.28
CA ILE A 83 0.54 -3.29 5.54
C ILE A 83 1.60 -2.23 5.79
N GLY A 84 2.14 -1.67 4.73
CA GLY A 84 3.05 -0.54 4.81
C GLY A 84 2.54 0.60 3.95
N VAL A 85 2.66 1.82 4.47
CA VAL A 85 2.34 3.04 3.75
C VAL A 85 3.61 3.86 3.60
N GLY A 86 3.95 4.21 2.37
CA GLY A 86 5.08 5.05 2.09
C GLY A 86 4.62 6.36 1.45
N VAL A 87 5.17 7.48 1.92
CA VAL A 87 4.82 8.81 1.40
C VAL A 87 6.06 9.46 0.81
N GLY A 88 5.93 10.01 -0.39
CA GLY A 88 7.04 10.66 -1.05
C GLY A 88 6.78 10.91 -2.51
N ALA A 89 7.84 11.21 -3.23
CA ALA A 89 7.77 11.44 -4.66
C ALA A 89 7.66 10.13 -5.44
N VAL A 90 7.16 10.22 -6.64
CA VAL A 90 7.09 9.11 -7.58
C VAL A 90 7.61 9.62 -8.92
N GLU A 91 8.37 8.78 -9.62
CA GLU A 91 8.92 9.17 -10.91
C GLU A 91 7.80 9.45 -11.92
N THR A 92 7.99 10.50 -12.70
CA THR A 92 7.04 10.89 -13.75
C THR A 92 7.71 10.80 -15.10
N PRO A 93 6.94 10.58 -16.18
CA PRO A 93 5.49 10.41 -16.19
C PRO A 93 5.06 9.11 -15.53
N LEU A 94 3.88 9.14 -14.93
CA LEU A 94 3.35 7.95 -14.28
C LEU A 94 3.01 6.89 -15.32
N PRO A 95 3.32 5.61 -15.05
CA PRO A 95 2.90 4.54 -15.93
C PRO A 95 1.41 4.24 -15.74
N ASP A 96 0.92 3.26 -16.48
CA ASP A 96 -0.48 2.87 -16.39
C ASP A 96 -0.76 1.93 -15.23
N PHE A 97 0.28 1.29 -14.71
CA PHE A 97 0.14 0.27 -13.67
C PHE A 97 1.12 0.53 -12.54
N THR A 98 0.68 0.27 -11.30
CA THR A 98 1.52 0.50 -10.14
C THR A 98 2.78 -0.37 -10.15
N ARG A 99 2.71 -1.58 -10.69
CA ARG A 99 3.88 -2.47 -10.73
C ARG A 99 5.02 -1.92 -11.60
N ALA A 100 4.72 -0.98 -12.50
CA ALA A 100 5.73 -0.34 -13.34
C ALA A 100 6.20 1.00 -12.76
N ALA A 101 5.57 1.48 -11.69
CA ALA A 101 5.93 2.76 -11.10
C ALA A 101 7.10 2.60 -10.14
N ARG A 102 7.82 3.69 -9.93
CA ARG A 102 8.96 3.69 -9.03
C ARG A 102 9.17 5.07 -8.43
N GLY A 103 9.96 5.12 -7.39
CA GLY A 103 10.32 6.35 -6.72
C GLY A 103 10.35 6.22 -5.21
N PRO A 104 10.70 7.31 -4.50
CA PRO A 104 10.83 7.29 -3.03
C PRO A 104 9.60 6.78 -2.28
N ALA A 105 8.39 7.10 -2.75
CA ALA A 105 7.18 6.61 -2.08
C ALA A 105 7.11 5.08 -2.10
N TYR A 106 7.48 4.47 -3.21
CA TYR A 106 7.47 3.01 -3.34
C TYR A 106 8.53 2.37 -2.44
N LEU A 107 9.72 2.97 -2.39
CA LEU A 107 10.79 2.46 -1.53
C LEU A 107 10.40 2.58 -0.06
N ALA A 108 9.77 3.69 0.32
CA ALA A 108 9.32 3.90 1.69
C ALA A 108 8.24 2.87 2.07
N ALA A 109 7.29 2.61 1.18
CA ALA A 109 6.23 1.63 1.44
C ALA A 109 6.82 0.23 1.61
N ARG A 110 7.80 -0.12 0.80
CA ARG A 110 8.45 -1.42 0.89
C ARG A 110 9.21 -1.57 2.20
N ARG A 111 9.90 -0.52 2.65
CA ARG A 111 10.55 -0.53 3.97
C ARG A 111 9.53 -0.68 5.07
N ALA A 112 8.40 0.02 4.96
CA ALA A 112 7.36 -0.01 5.98
C ALA A 112 6.74 -1.41 6.10
N VAL A 113 6.39 -2.03 4.97
CA VAL A 113 5.78 -3.37 5.01
C VAL A 113 6.75 -4.40 5.55
N GLY A 114 8.04 -4.23 5.30
CA GLY A 114 9.06 -5.14 5.81
C GLY A 114 9.19 -5.11 7.33
N ARG A 115 8.73 -4.03 7.97
CA ARG A 115 8.73 -3.90 9.43
C ARG A 115 7.45 -4.44 10.07
N ALA A 116 6.42 -4.69 9.27
CA ALA A 116 5.14 -5.18 9.75
C ALA A 116 5.15 -6.71 9.82
N GLY A 117 6.04 -7.25 10.63
CA GLY A 117 6.21 -8.69 10.76
C GLY A 117 5.27 -9.31 11.80
N PRO A 118 5.43 -10.61 12.07
CA PRO A 118 4.54 -11.32 13.00
C PRO A 118 4.50 -10.74 14.40
N ASP A 119 5.61 -10.21 14.87
CA ASP A 119 5.74 -9.66 16.22
C ASP A 119 5.72 -8.15 16.22
N SER A 120 5.21 -7.54 15.15
CA SER A 120 5.18 -6.10 14.97
C SER A 120 3.76 -5.65 14.68
N PRO A 121 3.48 -4.35 14.71
CA PRO A 121 2.18 -3.86 14.26
C PRO A 121 1.93 -4.31 12.83
N ARG A 122 0.67 -4.61 12.52
CA ARG A 122 0.31 -5.03 11.18
C ARG A 122 0.40 -3.89 10.17
N LEU A 123 0.48 -2.66 10.66
CA LEU A 123 0.56 -1.47 9.82
C LEU A 123 1.77 -0.67 10.25
N VAL A 124 2.62 -0.32 9.29
CA VAL A 124 3.74 0.57 9.50
C VAL A 124 3.71 1.63 8.38
N ALA A 125 3.95 2.87 8.77
CA ALA A 125 4.05 3.96 7.81
C ALA A 125 5.47 4.50 7.81
N ALA A 126 5.93 4.92 6.64
CA ALA A 126 7.25 5.51 6.47
C ALA A 126 7.22 6.57 5.39
N GLY A 127 8.05 7.57 5.53
CA GLY A 127 8.09 8.64 4.56
C GLY A 127 9.49 9.14 4.29
#